data_ca8663b2e27b2d2ee5e1f57b02c27dcf
#
_entry.id   ca8663b2e27b2d2ee5e1f57b02c27dcf
#
_cell.length_a   1.000
_cell.length_b   1.000
_cell.length_c   1.000
_cell.angle_alpha   90.00
_cell.angle_beta   90.00
_cell.angle_gamma   90.00
#
_symmetry.space_group_name_H-M   'P 1'
#
loop_
_entity.id
_entity.type
_entity.pdbx_description
1 polymer ?
#
loop_
_entity_poly.entity_id
_entity_poly.type
_entity_poly.pdbx_seq_one_letter_code
_entity_poly.pdbx_strand_id
1 'polypeptide(L)'
;LGGKDPMLVMDGTNSERAANAAAFGGMMNSGQICMSVERIYVEEPAYDEFVTRLTDSVKELRQGPDKVAGESEVGAMTTPTQTDHVEKQVNEAISQGARALTGGKRVDGPGDYYEPTVLVDVDHSMSVMRDETFGPVVGVMKVKDTEEAVQLSNDTRYGLSGTVFGPGRK
;
A
#
# COMPACT_ATOMS: atom_id res chain seq x y z
N LEU A 1 15.90 -11.61 4.62
CA LEU A 1 15.82 -10.41 3.78
C LEU A 1 14.35 -10.15 3.42
N GLY A 2 14.01 -8.92 3.08
CA GLY A 2 12.67 -8.46 2.78
C GLY A 2 12.42 -7.10 3.41
N GLY A 3 11.24 -6.54 3.23
CA GLY A 3 10.83 -5.24 3.75
C GLY A 3 9.40 -5.23 4.26
N LYS A 4 9.07 -4.21 5.01
CA LYS A 4 7.71 -3.78 5.35
C LYS A 4 7.74 -2.27 5.45
N ASP A 5 8.08 -1.66 4.32
CA ASP A 5 8.56 -0.28 4.30
C ASP A 5 7.44 0.73 4.58
N PRO A 6 7.66 1.63 5.55
CA PRO A 6 6.68 2.62 5.93
C PRO A 6 6.75 3.88 5.07
N MET A 7 5.61 4.50 4.87
CA MET A 7 5.47 5.87 4.41
C MET A 7 4.73 6.69 5.47
N LEU A 8 5.32 7.82 5.87
CA LEU A 8 4.75 8.74 6.84
C LEU A 8 4.24 9.97 6.10
N VAL A 9 3.00 10.36 6.35
CA VAL A 9 2.34 11.53 5.75
C VAL A 9 1.91 12.48 6.86
N MET A 10 2.65 13.58 7.00
CA MET A 10 2.46 14.59 8.04
C MET A 10 1.42 15.63 7.63
N ASP A 11 0.85 16.30 8.61
CA ASP A 11 -0.03 17.47 8.38
C ASP A 11 0.68 18.55 7.56
N GLY A 12 -0.10 19.27 6.74
CA GLY A 12 0.43 20.28 5.83
C GLY A 12 1.22 19.74 4.62
N THR A 13 1.25 18.43 4.43
CA THR A 13 1.82 17.80 3.22
C THR A 13 0.97 18.12 1.99
N ASN A 14 1.59 18.21 0.82
CA ASN A 14 0.87 18.17 -0.45
C ASN A 14 0.31 16.76 -0.66
N SER A 15 -0.98 16.58 -0.37
CA SER A 15 -1.68 15.29 -0.39
C SER A 15 -1.66 14.62 -1.77
N GLU A 16 -1.76 15.39 -2.85
CA GLU A 16 -1.71 14.86 -4.22
C GLU A 16 -0.34 14.22 -4.52
N ARG A 17 0.73 14.95 -4.21
CA ARG A 17 2.10 14.45 -4.41
C ARG A 17 2.36 13.20 -3.56
N ALA A 18 1.92 13.20 -2.31
CA ALA A 18 2.10 12.08 -1.40
C ALA A 18 1.30 10.85 -1.87
N ALA A 19 0.04 11.04 -2.29
CA ALA A 19 -0.82 9.97 -2.79
C ALA A 19 -0.27 9.34 -4.08
N ASN A 20 0.20 10.16 -5.03
CA ASN A 20 0.81 9.67 -6.27
C ASN A 20 2.10 8.88 -5.98
N ALA A 21 2.92 9.34 -5.04
CA ALA A 21 4.12 8.63 -4.62
C ALA A 21 3.79 7.30 -3.91
N ALA A 22 2.72 7.27 -3.10
CA ALA A 22 2.24 6.05 -2.45
C ALA A 22 1.70 5.04 -3.47
N ALA A 23 0.89 5.49 -4.43
CA ALA A 23 0.38 4.65 -5.51
C ALA A 23 1.53 4.06 -6.34
N PHE A 24 2.49 4.88 -6.75
CA PHE A 24 3.68 4.41 -7.48
C PHE A 24 4.50 3.44 -6.63
N GLY A 25 4.87 3.83 -5.40
CA GLY A 25 5.74 3.04 -4.52
C GLY A 25 5.14 1.73 -4.04
N GLY A 26 3.80 1.66 -3.93
CA GLY A 26 3.10 0.44 -3.52
C GLY A 26 2.68 -0.48 -4.66
N MET A 27 2.48 0.06 -5.88
CA MET A 27 1.92 -0.71 -7.00
C MET A 27 2.92 -1.03 -8.10
N MET A 28 4.08 -0.36 -8.13
CA MET A 28 5.13 -0.63 -9.11
C MET A 28 5.55 -2.10 -9.07
N ASN A 29 5.69 -2.72 -10.24
CA ASN A 29 5.96 -4.16 -10.39
C ASN A 29 4.97 -5.04 -9.60
N SER A 30 3.72 -4.62 -9.50
CA SER A 30 2.67 -5.30 -8.71
C SER A 30 3.02 -5.44 -7.22
N GLY A 31 3.72 -4.45 -6.66
CA GLY A 31 4.20 -4.47 -5.28
C GLY A 31 5.29 -5.50 -4.97
N GLN A 32 5.80 -6.20 -5.97
CA GLN A 32 6.82 -7.25 -5.81
C GLN A 32 8.24 -6.66 -5.80
N ILE A 33 8.47 -5.77 -4.84
CA ILE A 33 9.75 -5.08 -4.62
C ILE A 33 9.99 -5.04 -3.10
N CYS A 34 11.18 -5.44 -2.66
CA CYS A 34 11.51 -5.48 -1.23
C CYS A 34 11.43 -4.11 -0.52
N MET A 35 11.56 -3.01 -1.27
CA MET A 35 11.41 -1.63 -0.79
C MET A 35 10.06 -0.99 -1.20
N SER A 36 9.07 -1.78 -1.58
CA SER A 36 7.72 -1.31 -1.85
C SER A 36 7.09 -0.68 -0.62
N VAL A 37 6.35 0.41 -0.81
CA VAL A 37 5.55 0.98 0.28
C VAL A 37 4.43 0.00 0.60
N GLU A 38 4.43 -0.55 1.80
CA GLU A 38 3.41 -1.50 2.24
C GLU A 38 2.56 -1.00 3.40
N ARG A 39 3.11 -0.04 4.20
CA ARG A 39 2.44 0.57 5.35
C ARG A 39 2.48 2.08 5.25
N ILE A 40 1.33 2.72 5.37
CA ILE A 40 1.22 4.18 5.31
C ILE A 40 0.61 4.69 6.60
N TYR A 41 1.30 5.61 7.28
CA TYR A 41 0.86 6.25 8.52
C TYR A 41 0.57 7.72 8.21
N VAL A 42 -0.69 8.12 8.39
CA VAL A 42 -1.17 9.44 8.00
C VAL A 42 -1.69 10.17 9.23
N GLU A 43 -1.15 11.36 9.52
CA GLU A 43 -1.67 12.22 10.58
C GLU A 43 -3.12 12.58 10.34
N GLU A 44 -3.90 12.60 11.43
CA GLU A 44 -5.37 12.75 11.39
C GLU A 44 -5.84 13.92 10.52
N PRO A 45 -5.24 15.14 10.55
CA PRO A 45 -5.71 16.26 9.72
C PRO A 45 -5.53 16.04 8.21
N ALA A 46 -4.56 15.22 7.79
CA ALA A 46 -4.29 14.91 6.38
C ALA A 46 -5.01 13.65 5.88
N TYR A 47 -5.57 12.85 6.79
CA TYR A 47 -5.99 11.48 6.51
C TYR A 47 -7.06 11.37 5.42
N ASP A 48 -8.17 12.06 5.57
CA ASP A 48 -9.33 11.88 4.69
C ASP A 48 -9.02 12.32 3.25
N GLU A 49 -8.31 13.45 3.09
CA GLU A 49 -7.89 13.93 1.78
C GLU A 49 -6.87 12.97 1.14
N PHE A 50 -5.87 12.54 1.90
CA PHE A 50 -4.85 11.61 1.40
C PHE A 50 -5.45 10.28 0.96
N VAL A 51 -6.31 9.66 1.79
CA VAL A 51 -6.96 8.38 1.49
C VAL A 51 -7.82 8.48 0.24
N THR A 52 -8.58 9.56 0.08
CA THR A 52 -9.39 9.78 -1.12
C THR A 52 -8.50 9.84 -2.37
N ARG A 53 -7.47 10.70 -2.35
CA ARG A 53 -6.55 10.85 -3.49
C ARG A 53 -5.78 9.57 -3.82
N LEU A 54 -5.30 8.85 -2.80
CA LEU A 54 -4.62 7.57 -2.99
C LEU A 54 -5.54 6.54 -3.64
N THR A 55 -6.77 6.44 -3.13
CA THR A 55 -7.76 5.49 -3.66
C THR A 55 -8.10 5.79 -5.12
N ASP A 56 -8.27 7.07 -5.46
CA ASP A 56 -8.55 7.48 -6.84
C ASP A 56 -7.35 7.20 -7.75
N SER A 57 -6.13 7.55 -7.32
CA SER A 57 -4.90 7.25 -8.09
C SER A 57 -4.72 5.75 -8.34
N VAL A 58 -5.02 4.91 -7.35
CA VAL A 58 -4.88 3.45 -7.49
C VAL A 58 -5.98 2.88 -8.40
N LYS A 59 -7.21 3.42 -8.37
CA LYS A 59 -8.29 3.01 -9.29
C LYS A 59 -8.03 3.33 -10.75
N GLU A 60 -7.25 4.37 -11.02
CA GLU A 60 -6.89 4.79 -12.38
C GLU A 60 -5.80 3.89 -13.01
N LEU A 61 -5.11 3.07 -12.21
CA LEU A 61 -4.07 2.18 -12.72
C LEU A 61 -4.64 1.10 -13.63
N ARG A 62 -4.07 1.00 -14.82
CA ARG A 62 -4.44 -0.04 -15.79
C ARG A 62 -3.71 -1.33 -15.44
N GLN A 63 -4.47 -2.38 -15.19
CA GLN A 63 -3.94 -3.70 -14.91
C GLN A 63 -4.16 -4.64 -16.10
N GLY A 64 -3.14 -5.41 -16.47
CA GLY A 64 -3.27 -6.40 -17.52
C GLY A 64 -1.95 -6.82 -18.14
N PRO A 65 -2.00 -7.67 -19.16
CA PRO A 65 -0.82 -8.04 -19.93
C PRO A 65 -0.38 -6.85 -20.79
N ASP A 66 0.91 -6.56 -20.77
CA ASP A 66 1.51 -5.50 -21.57
C ASP A 66 1.82 -6.05 -22.98
N LYS A 67 0.89 -5.92 -23.90
CA LYS A 67 1.08 -6.34 -25.30
C LYS A 67 1.91 -5.32 -26.09
N VAL A 68 1.84 -4.08 -25.67
CA VAL A 68 2.65 -2.97 -26.16
C VAL A 68 3.21 -2.25 -24.92
N ALA A 69 4.50 -1.93 -24.92
CA ALA A 69 5.15 -1.29 -23.78
C ALA A 69 4.38 -0.05 -23.29
N GLY A 70 4.03 -0.01 -22.01
CA GLY A 70 3.28 1.08 -21.37
C GLY A 70 1.76 0.99 -21.51
N GLU A 71 1.21 -0.12 -21.96
CA GLU A 71 -0.23 -0.34 -22.04
C GLU A 71 -0.83 -0.57 -20.63
N SER A 72 -0.06 -1.19 -19.74
CA SER A 72 -0.45 -1.46 -18.35
C SER A 72 0.57 -0.90 -17.36
N GLU A 73 0.12 -0.44 -16.21
CA GLU A 73 0.96 -0.03 -15.09
C GLU A 73 1.17 -1.18 -14.08
N VAL A 74 0.21 -2.09 -13.97
CA VAL A 74 0.24 -3.20 -13.02
C VAL A 74 0.12 -4.53 -13.76
N GLY A 75 1.16 -5.35 -13.69
CA GLY A 75 1.23 -6.66 -14.31
C GLY A 75 0.68 -7.79 -13.42
N ALA A 76 0.96 -9.03 -13.83
CA ALA A 76 0.65 -10.22 -13.04
C ALA A 76 1.64 -10.40 -11.87
N MET A 77 1.20 -11.14 -10.88
CA MET A 77 2.07 -11.71 -9.85
C MET A 77 2.99 -12.78 -10.46
N THR A 78 4.16 -12.97 -9.89
CA THR A 78 5.18 -13.88 -10.45
C THR A 78 4.77 -15.34 -10.34
N THR A 79 4.04 -15.71 -9.28
CA THR A 79 3.61 -17.10 -9.03
C THR A 79 2.23 -17.17 -8.39
N PRO A 80 1.45 -18.25 -8.65
CA PRO A 80 0.20 -18.49 -7.95
C PRO A 80 0.34 -18.50 -6.43
N THR A 81 1.40 -19.10 -5.90
CA THR A 81 1.66 -19.16 -4.45
C THR A 81 1.80 -17.78 -3.84
N GLN A 82 2.42 -16.82 -4.56
CA GLN A 82 2.53 -15.45 -4.08
C GLN A 82 1.17 -14.75 -4.10
N THR A 83 0.35 -15.02 -5.11
CA THR A 83 -1.02 -14.50 -5.16
C THR A 83 -1.87 -15.08 -4.02
N ASP A 84 -1.71 -16.38 -3.69
CA ASP A 84 -2.35 -17.01 -2.53
C ASP A 84 -1.96 -16.32 -1.21
N HIS A 85 -0.67 -15.98 -1.07
CA HIS A 85 -0.15 -15.28 0.11
C HIS A 85 -0.80 -13.88 0.27
N VAL A 86 -0.84 -13.09 -0.80
CA VAL A 86 -1.45 -11.76 -0.81
C VAL A 86 -2.94 -11.85 -0.46
N GLU A 87 -3.68 -12.74 -1.12
CA GLU A 87 -5.10 -12.95 -0.88
C GLU A 87 -5.39 -13.36 0.57
N LYS A 88 -4.58 -14.24 1.13
CA LYS A 88 -4.70 -14.66 2.53
C LYS A 88 -4.56 -13.49 3.49
N GLN A 89 -3.53 -12.64 3.32
CA GLN A 89 -3.32 -11.49 4.19
C GLN A 89 -4.45 -10.47 4.07
N VAL A 90 -4.94 -10.18 2.86
CA VAL A 90 -6.04 -9.24 2.64
C VAL A 90 -7.34 -9.78 3.24
N ASN A 91 -7.66 -11.04 3.01
CA ASN A 91 -8.86 -11.67 3.58
C ASN A 91 -8.81 -11.73 5.11
N GLU A 92 -7.64 -12.02 5.69
CA GLU A 92 -7.42 -11.96 7.13
C GLU A 92 -7.71 -10.55 7.66
N ALA A 93 -7.12 -9.51 7.07
CA ALA A 93 -7.33 -8.13 7.47
C ALA A 93 -8.82 -7.73 7.39
N ILE A 94 -9.50 -8.06 6.30
CA ILE A 94 -10.93 -7.78 6.13
C ILE A 94 -11.77 -8.51 7.20
N SER A 95 -11.44 -9.76 7.51
CA SER A 95 -12.13 -10.52 8.57
C SER A 95 -11.94 -9.93 9.96
N GLN A 96 -10.87 -9.16 10.17
CA GLN A 96 -10.55 -8.45 11.40
C GLN A 96 -11.07 -7.00 11.44
N GLY A 97 -11.77 -6.56 10.38
CA GLY A 97 -12.44 -5.26 10.33
C GLY A 97 -11.84 -4.24 9.37
N ALA A 98 -10.74 -4.56 8.69
CA ALA A 98 -10.22 -3.70 7.63
C ALA A 98 -11.19 -3.58 6.45
N ARG A 99 -11.14 -2.45 5.76
CA ARG A 99 -11.95 -2.22 4.56
C ARG A 99 -11.07 -1.99 3.33
N ALA A 100 -11.35 -2.71 2.24
CA ALA A 100 -10.77 -2.42 0.95
C ALA A 100 -11.55 -1.29 0.27
N LEU A 101 -10.89 -0.16 0.01
CA LEU A 101 -11.49 0.97 -0.71
C LEU A 101 -11.39 0.79 -2.24
N THR A 102 -10.45 -0.03 -2.68
CA THR A 102 -10.31 -0.53 -4.04
C THR A 102 -9.61 -1.89 -4.00
N GLY A 103 -9.81 -2.72 -5.01
CA GLY A 103 -9.22 -4.04 -5.11
C GLY A 103 -9.74 -5.05 -4.09
N GLY A 104 -8.82 -5.80 -3.50
CA GLY A 104 -9.10 -6.76 -2.44
C GLY A 104 -9.41 -8.16 -2.92
N LYS A 105 -9.20 -8.46 -4.20
CA LYS A 105 -9.49 -9.78 -4.78
C LYS A 105 -8.62 -10.11 -5.98
N ARG A 106 -8.60 -11.38 -6.35
CA ARG A 106 -8.03 -11.84 -7.61
C ARG A 106 -8.85 -11.37 -8.79
N VAL A 107 -8.19 -11.22 -9.93
CA VAL A 107 -8.84 -11.01 -11.21
C VAL A 107 -9.11 -12.38 -11.86
N ASP A 108 -10.34 -12.61 -12.27
CA ASP A 108 -10.71 -13.84 -12.99
C ASP A 108 -10.10 -13.86 -14.39
N GLY A 109 -9.63 -15.02 -14.81
CA GLY A 109 -9.12 -15.23 -16.17
C GLY A 109 -7.67 -15.75 -16.20
N PRO A 110 -7.02 -15.70 -17.34
CA PRO A 110 -5.64 -16.18 -17.48
C PRO A 110 -4.63 -15.23 -16.83
N GLY A 111 -3.67 -15.79 -16.10
CA GLY A 111 -2.62 -15.07 -15.39
C GLY A 111 -2.94 -14.88 -13.90
N ASP A 112 -1.89 -14.66 -13.12
CA ASP A 112 -1.99 -14.49 -11.66
C ASP A 112 -2.12 -13.01 -11.30
N TYR A 113 -3.29 -12.42 -11.57
CA TYR A 113 -3.53 -11.02 -11.26
C TYR A 113 -4.24 -10.86 -9.91
N TYR A 114 -3.78 -9.90 -9.13
CA TYR A 114 -4.44 -9.42 -7.93
C TYR A 114 -4.71 -7.93 -8.06
N GLU A 115 -5.93 -7.49 -7.82
CA GLU A 115 -6.30 -6.08 -8.00
C GLU A 115 -5.47 -5.15 -7.10
N PRO A 116 -4.99 -4.00 -7.62
CA PRO A 116 -4.36 -2.96 -6.80
C PRO A 116 -5.27 -2.56 -5.64
N THR A 117 -4.76 -2.71 -4.42
CA THR A 117 -5.57 -2.72 -3.21
C THR A 117 -5.14 -1.64 -2.22
N VAL A 118 -6.09 -0.85 -1.76
CA VAL A 118 -5.93 0.09 -0.63
C VAL A 118 -6.80 -0.37 0.52
N LEU A 119 -6.16 -0.73 1.64
CA LEU A 119 -6.83 -1.11 2.89
C LEU A 119 -6.80 0.05 3.88
N VAL A 120 -7.92 0.29 4.54
CA VAL A 120 -8.05 1.21 5.68
C VAL A 120 -8.62 0.48 6.89
N ASP A 121 -8.66 1.14 8.03
CA ASP A 121 -9.06 0.56 9.31
C ASP A 121 -8.20 -0.67 9.68
N VAL A 122 -6.92 -0.59 9.32
CA VAL A 122 -5.89 -1.59 9.63
C VAL A 122 -5.15 -1.24 10.93
N ASP A 123 -4.64 -2.25 11.61
CA ASP A 123 -3.76 -2.08 12.78
C ASP A 123 -2.65 -3.14 12.82
N HIS A 124 -1.73 -2.99 13.77
CA HIS A 124 -0.56 -3.86 13.92
C HIS A 124 -0.88 -5.28 14.43
N SER A 125 -2.13 -5.62 14.74
CA SER A 125 -2.54 -7.01 15.01
C SER A 125 -2.68 -7.82 13.71
N MET A 126 -2.92 -7.14 12.59
CA MET A 126 -3.15 -7.73 11.27
C MET A 126 -1.82 -8.11 10.58
N SER A 127 -1.76 -9.29 9.96
CA SER A 127 -0.55 -9.75 9.28
C SER A 127 -0.13 -8.82 8.12
N VAL A 128 -1.08 -8.21 7.43
CA VAL A 128 -0.84 -7.22 6.36
C VAL A 128 -0.09 -5.98 6.84
N MET A 129 -0.03 -5.70 8.13
CA MET A 129 0.73 -4.58 8.71
C MET A 129 2.07 -5.01 9.31
N ARG A 130 2.31 -6.31 9.52
CA ARG A 130 3.52 -6.85 10.16
C ARG A 130 4.42 -7.64 9.23
N ASP A 131 3.83 -8.44 8.35
CA ASP A 131 4.54 -9.37 7.49
C ASP A 131 4.61 -8.83 6.07
N GLU A 132 5.75 -9.03 5.40
CA GLU A 132 5.92 -8.63 4.00
C GLU A 132 4.79 -9.21 3.14
N THR A 133 4.12 -8.35 2.39
CA THR A 133 3.04 -8.75 1.48
C THR A 133 3.59 -9.13 0.12
N PHE A 134 4.55 -8.35 -0.39
CA PHE A 134 5.17 -8.55 -1.71
C PHE A 134 4.12 -8.69 -2.81
N GLY A 135 3.18 -7.74 -2.81
CA GLY A 135 2.01 -7.69 -3.70
C GLY A 135 1.42 -6.29 -3.78
N PRO A 136 0.46 -6.04 -4.67
CA PRO A 136 -0.09 -4.71 -4.95
C PRO A 136 -1.10 -4.28 -3.86
N VAL A 137 -0.64 -4.20 -2.62
CA VAL A 137 -1.49 -3.91 -1.45
C VAL A 137 -0.78 -2.91 -0.54
N VAL A 138 -1.47 -1.86 -0.16
CA VAL A 138 -1.04 -0.90 0.86
C VAL A 138 -2.05 -0.80 2.00
N GLY A 139 -1.57 -0.85 3.23
CA GLY A 139 -2.35 -0.60 4.43
C GLY A 139 -2.19 0.85 4.89
N VAL A 140 -3.29 1.58 5.09
CA VAL A 140 -3.27 2.98 5.52
C VAL A 140 -3.86 3.09 6.93
N MET A 141 -3.03 3.55 7.87
CA MET A 141 -3.39 3.73 9.26
C MET A 141 -3.39 5.21 9.63
N LYS A 142 -4.47 5.66 10.28
CA LYS A 142 -4.54 6.99 10.87
C LYS A 142 -3.71 7.04 12.14
N VAL A 143 -2.95 8.12 12.32
CA VAL A 143 -2.18 8.39 13.53
C VAL A 143 -2.47 9.79 14.06
N LYS A 144 -2.30 9.99 15.36
CA LYS A 144 -2.59 11.28 16.00
C LYS A 144 -1.53 12.35 15.71
N ASP A 145 -0.26 11.92 15.61
CA ASP A 145 0.89 12.83 15.46
C ASP A 145 2.13 12.11 14.88
N THR A 146 3.16 12.89 14.58
CA THR A 146 4.45 12.42 14.05
C THR A 146 5.14 11.40 14.97
N GLU A 147 5.03 11.56 16.29
CA GLU A 147 5.71 10.66 17.24
C GLU A 147 5.11 9.26 17.17
N GLU A 148 3.79 9.15 17.13
CA GLU A 148 3.10 7.87 16.94
C GLU A 148 3.43 7.26 15.56
N ALA A 149 3.45 8.07 14.49
CA ALA A 149 3.85 7.60 13.16
C ALA A 149 5.26 6.98 13.16
N VAL A 150 6.23 7.65 13.79
CA VAL A 150 7.60 7.16 13.93
C VAL A 150 7.67 5.90 14.78
N GLN A 151 6.95 5.86 15.91
CA GLN A 151 6.91 4.69 16.77
C GLN A 151 6.37 3.46 16.02
N LEU A 152 5.22 3.60 15.36
CA LEU A 152 4.60 2.51 14.60
C LEU A 152 5.44 2.10 13.38
N SER A 153 6.09 3.03 12.70
CA SER A 153 6.96 2.70 11.58
C SER A 153 8.15 1.83 11.99
N ASN A 154 8.64 1.99 13.22
CA ASN A 154 9.74 1.21 13.79
C ASN A 154 9.28 -0.08 14.49
N ASP A 155 7.98 -0.27 14.70
CA ASP A 155 7.41 -1.51 15.25
C ASP A 155 7.36 -2.61 14.18
N THR A 156 8.54 -3.11 13.81
CA THR A 156 8.71 -4.13 12.79
C THR A 156 10.04 -4.87 12.97
N ARG A 157 10.10 -6.11 12.50
CA ARG A 157 11.34 -6.90 12.40
C ARG A 157 12.17 -6.58 11.16
N TYR A 158 11.63 -5.77 10.24
CA TYR A 158 12.30 -5.38 9.01
C TYR A 158 13.00 -4.04 9.18
N GLY A 159 13.93 -3.72 8.24
CA GLY A 159 14.62 -2.45 8.21
C GLY A 159 15.33 -2.32 6.87
N LEU A 160 14.64 -1.71 5.88
CA LEU A 160 15.19 -1.55 4.53
C LEU A 160 15.09 -0.11 4.05
N SER A 161 13.88 0.43 3.84
CA SER A 161 13.68 1.82 3.47
C SER A 161 12.53 2.47 4.23
N GLY A 162 12.36 3.76 4.07
CA GLY A 162 11.24 4.51 4.61
C GLY A 162 11.11 5.86 3.90
N THR A 163 9.89 6.34 3.79
CA THR A 163 9.58 7.59 3.09
C THR A 163 8.79 8.52 4.02
N VAL A 164 9.13 9.81 3.99
CA VAL A 164 8.42 10.82 4.79
C VAL A 164 7.98 11.97 3.89
N PHE A 165 6.71 12.31 3.96
CA PHE A 165 6.13 13.50 3.36
C PHE A 165 5.71 14.47 4.47
N GLY A 166 6.24 15.65 4.43
CA GLY A 166 5.95 16.72 5.39
C GLY A 166 5.69 18.06 4.68
N PRO A 167 5.31 19.09 5.45
CA PRO A 167 5.13 20.43 4.90
C PRO A 167 6.42 20.93 4.27
N GLY A 168 6.29 21.62 3.14
CA GLY A 168 7.44 22.26 2.48
C GLY A 168 8.11 23.28 3.43
N ARG A 169 9.45 23.38 3.38
CA ARG A 169 10.14 24.49 4.05
C ARG A 169 9.64 25.81 3.46
N LYS A 170 9.14 26.68 4.33
CA LYS A 170 8.82 28.07 3.97
C LYS A 170 10.11 28.84 3.71
#